data_f054d87d66d6bcfe9d581f348f5df2ef
#
_entry.id   f054d87d66d6bcfe9d581f348f5df2ef
#
_cell.length_a   1.000
_cell.length_b   1.000
_cell.length_c   1.000
_cell.angle_alpha   90.00
_cell.angle_beta   90.00
_cell.angle_gamma   90.00
#
_symmetry.space_group_name_H-M   'P 1'
#
loop_
_entity.id
_entity.type
_entity.pdbx_description
1 polymer ?
#
loop_
_entity_poly.entity_id
_entity_poly.type
_entity_poly.pdbx_seq_one_letter_code
_entity_poly.pdbx_strand_id
1 'polypeptide(L)'
;MTEQRPPEYPTLQHYQPSPFILPEETLPLRVARDHVPYDRWEQQGYLQTTEGNVVHYGYIERFIDALGQKFHIKEIAYDRWGAVQMVQNLEGLGFTVIPFGQGFRDMSPPSKEFYKLLLEGNIQHGGNPILRWMAGN
;
A
#
# COMPACT_ATOMS: atom_id res chain seq x y z
N MET A 1 -17.31 36.31 8.24
CA MET A 1 -16.32 35.31 7.82
C MET A 1 -16.84 33.95 8.27
N THR A 2 -17.37 33.18 7.35
CA THR A 2 -17.75 31.80 7.62
C THR A 2 -16.49 30.96 7.47
N GLU A 3 -16.01 30.45 8.59
CA GLU A 3 -14.98 29.45 8.64
C GLU A 3 -15.52 28.19 7.92
N GLN A 4 -15.07 27.96 6.68
CA GLN A 4 -15.33 26.71 5.99
C GLN A 4 -14.51 25.63 6.70
N ARG A 5 -15.20 24.76 7.46
CA ARG A 5 -14.59 23.50 7.91
C ARG A 5 -13.99 22.80 6.70
N PRO A 6 -12.75 22.33 6.80
CA PRO A 6 -12.21 21.45 5.76
C PRO A 6 -13.15 20.25 5.60
N PRO A 7 -13.29 19.71 4.39
CA PRO A 7 -14.16 18.56 4.15
C PRO A 7 -13.75 17.43 5.11
N GLU A 8 -14.73 16.91 5.87
CA GLU A 8 -14.53 15.71 6.67
C GLU A 8 -14.16 14.56 5.71
N TYR A 9 -12.87 14.28 5.58
CA TYR A 9 -12.43 13.04 4.97
C TYR A 9 -12.92 11.92 5.86
N PRO A 10 -13.61 10.90 5.29
CA PRO A 10 -14.03 9.75 6.08
C PRO A 10 -12.78 9.19 6.75
N THR A 11 -12.80 9.19 8.06
CA THR A 11 -11.72 8.65 8.87
C THR A 11 -11.51 7.22 8.45
N LEU A 12 -10.34 6.91 7.88
CA LEU A 12 -9.90 5.56 7.51
C LEU A 12 -9.80 4.61 8.73
N GLN A 13 -10.36 5.02 9.88
CA GLN A 13 -10.30 4.30 11.17
C GLN A 13 -10.91 2.90 11.15
N HIS A 14 -11.67 2.53 10.12
CA HIS A 14 -12.38 1.24 10.09
C HIS A 14 -11.93 0.32 8.94
N TYR A 15 -10.94 0.73 8.15
CA TYR A 15 -10.46 -0.05 7.04
C TYR A 15 -9.00 -0.48 7.27
N GLN A 16 -8.81 -1.74 7.64
CA GLN A 16 -7.50 -2.38 7.69
C GLN A 16 -7.42 -3.57 6.72
N PRO A 17 -7.40 -3.35 5.42
CA PRO A 17 -6.69 -4.31 4.61
C PRO A 17 -5.22 -3.99 4.82
N SER A 18 -4.46 -4.93 5.33
CA SER A 18 -3.02 -4.78 5.32
C SER A 18 -2.55 -4.81 3.87
N PRO A 19 -2.00 -3.73 3.31
CA PRO A 19 -1.46 -3.75 1.95
C PRO A 19 -0.09 -4.45 1.88
N PHE A 20 0.41 -4.93 3.02
CA PHE A 20 1.69 -5.60 3.12
C PHE A 20 1.50 -7.11 2.99
N ILE A 21 2.08 -7.69 1.95
CA ILE A 21 1.88 -9.09 1.57
C ILE A 21 3.25 -9.74 1.37
N LEU A 22 3.47 -10.90 2.01
CA LEU A 22 4.67 -11.71 1.84
C LEU A 22 4.30 -13.18 1.59
N PRO A 23 5.18 -13.96 0.93
CA PRO A 23 5.00 -15.40 0.84
C PRO A 23 5.21 -16.08 2.19
N GLU A 24 4.30 -16.96 2.59
CA GLU A 24 4.31 -17.64 3.89
C GLU A 24 5.58 -18.47 4.09
N GLU A 25 5.98 -19.26 3.10
CA GLU A 25 7.15 -20.15 3.19
C GLU A 25 8.48 -19.41 3.40
N THR A 26 8.58 -18.17 2.95
CA THR A 26 9.80 -17.35 3.10
C THR A 26 9.84 -16.52 4.37
N LEU A 27 8.73 -16.45 5.11
CA LEU A 27 8.61 -15.58 6.28
C LEU A 27 9.66 -15.85 7.37
N PRO A 28 9.87 -17.10 7.85
CA PRO A 28 10.85 -17.38 8.88
C PRO A 28 12.28 -17.04 8.45
N LEU A 29 12.62 -17.33 7.19
CA LEU A 29 13.92 -17.01 6.63
C LEU A 29 14.17 -15.50 6.57
N ARG A 30 13.14 -14.72 6.20
CA ARG A 30 13.21 -13.26 6.16
C ARG A 30 13.38 -12.66 7.56
N VAL A 31 12.64 -13.16 8.56
CA VAL A 31 12.80 -12.74 9.96
C VAL A 31 14.23 -12.94 10.43
N ALA A 32 14.81 -14.12 10.14
CA ALA A 32 16.18 -14.44 10.55
C ALA A 32 17.24 -13.59 9.81
N ARG A 33 17.05 -13.35 8.52
CA ARG A 33 17.99 -12.61 7.68
C ARG A 33 17.95 -11.11 7.91
N ASP A 34 16.74 -10.55 7.94
CA ASP A 34 16.53 -9.10 7.94
C ASP A 34 16.47 -8.53 9.37
N HIS A 35 16.33 -9.39 10.38
CA HIS A 35 16.11 -9.02 11.78
C HIS A 35 14.90 -8.11 11.99
N VAL A 36 13.86 -8.31 11.17
CA VAL A 36 12.60 -7.57 11.17
C VAL A 36 11.48 -8.48 11.66
N PRO A 37 10.59 -8.04 12.57
CA PRO A 37 9.57 -8.89 13.20
C PRO A 37 8.34 -9.10 12.30
N TYR A 38 8.53 -9.62 11.07
CA TYR A 38 7.46 -9.89 10.12
C TYR A 38 6.41 -10.86 10.69
N ASP A 39 6.83 -11.87 11.42
CA ASP A 39 6.01 -12.86 12.10
C ASP A 39 5.06 -12.23 13.13
N ARG A 40 5.55 -11.28 13.91
CA ARG A 40 4.72 -10.52 14.86
C ARG A 40 3.70 -9.65 14.15
N TRP A 41 4.10 -9.01 13.06
CA TRP A 41 3.21 -8.17 12.28
C TRP A 41 2.11 -8.98 11.59
N GLU A 42 2.42 -10.22 11.17
CA GLU A 42 1.43 -11.15 10.66
C GLU A 42 0.42 -11.52 11.76
N GLN A 43 0.90 -11.97 12.94
CA GLN A 43 0.04 -12.32 14.08
C GLN A 43 -0.85 -11.16 14.53
N GLN A 44 -0.38 -9.94 14.43
CA GLN A 44 -1.12 -8.72 14.77
C GLN A 44 -2.06 -8.24 13.66
N GLY A 45 -2.04 -8.87 12.48
CA GLY A 45 -2.88 -8.51 11.33
C GLY A 45 -2.40 -7.32 10.51
N TYR A 46 -1.17 -6.84 10.72
CA TYR A 46 -0.57 -5.76 9.92
C TYR A 46 0.07 -6.26 8.62
N LEU A 47 0.40 -7.52 8.55
CA LEU A 47 0.98 -8.20 7.40
C LEU A 47 0.09 -9.38 7.04
N GLN A 48 -0.08 -9.64 5.75
CA GLN A 48 -0.74 -10.83 5.24
C GLN A 48 0.27 -11.74 4.56
N THR A 49 0.07 -13.04 4.70
CA THR A 49 0.86 -14.03 3.96
C THR A 49 0.01 -14.70 2.90
N THR A 50 0.67 -15.11 1.82
CA THR A 50 0.07 -15.93 0.78
C THR A 50 0.77 -17.28 0.73
N GLU A 51 0.03 -18.32 0.42
CA GLU A 51 0.55 -19.67 0.27
C GLU A 51 1.71 -19.72 -0.74
N GLY A 52 2.73 -20.51 -0.43
CA GLY A 52 3.88 -20.74 -1.29
C GLY A 52 5.07 -19.82 -0.99
N ASN A 53 6.04 -19.84 -1.90
CA ASN A 53 7.31 -19.11 -1.79
C ASN A 53 7.36 -17.81 -2.58
N VAL A 54 6.31 -17.50 -3.36
CA VAL A 54 6.15 -16.26 -4.14
C VAL A 54 4.74 -15.72 -3.98
N VAL A 55 4.59 -14.41 -4.08
CA VAL A 55 3.27 -13.78 -4.13
C VAL A 55 2.72 -13.86 -5.54
N HIS A 56 1.64 -14.60 -5.73
CA HIS A 56 0.95 -14.69 -7.02
C HIS A 56 0.12 -13.44 -7.30
N TYR A 57 0.23 -12.89 -8.49
CA TYR A 57 -0.50 -11.69 -8.92
C TYR A 57 -2.02 -11.82 -8.79
N GLY A 58 -2.57 -13.00 -9.01
CA GLY A 58 -4.00 -13.26 -8.83
C GLY A 58 -4.52 -12.99 -7.42
N TYR A 59 -3.68 -13.10 -6.40
CA TYR A 59 -4.04 -12.70 -5.04
C TYR A 59 -4.20 -11.17 -4.92
N ILE A 60 -3.23 -10.43 -5.48
CA ILE A 60 -3.24 -8.96 -5.47
C ILE A 60 -4.44 -8.44 -6.28
N GLU A 61 -4.70 -9.03 -7.45
CA GLU A 61 -5.84 -8.66 -8.30
C GLU A 61 -7.18 -8.85 -7.59
N ARG A 62 -7.39 -10.00 -6.93
CA ARG A 62 -8.60 -10.24 -6.12
C ARG A 62 -8.74 -9.29 -4.95
N PHE A 63 -7.62 -8.94 -4.31
CA PHE A 63 -7.61 -7.96 -3.22
C PHE A 63 -8.04 -6.58 -3.73
N ILE A 64 -7.50 -6.13 -4.86
CA ILE A 64 -7.87 -4.84 -5.48
C ILE A 64 -9.32 -4.85 -5.94
N ASP A 65 -9.79 -5.94 -6.53
CA ASP A 65 -11.19 -6.08 -6.94
C ASP A 65 -12.14 -5.99 -5.73
N ALA A 66 -11.82 -6.66 -4.63
CA ALA A 66 -12.58 -6.57 -3.38
C ALA A 66 -12.58 -5.14 -2.79
N LEU A 67 -11.48 -4.40 -2.95
CA LEU A 67 -11.43 -2.97 -2.61
C LEU A 67 -12.34 -2.15 -3.50
N GLY A 68 -12.36 -2.42 -4.79
CA GLY A 68 -13.25 -1.78 -5.77
C GLY A 68 -14.73 -1.97 -5.48
N GLN A 69 -15.13 -3.06 -4.79
CA GLN A 69 -16.50 -3.27 -4.31
C GLN A 69 -16.89 -2.30 -3.17
N LYS A 70 -15.91 -1.81 -2.41
CA LYS A 70 -16.13 -0.96 -1.23
C LYS A 70 -15.85 0.51 -1.51
N PHE A 71 -14.92 0.79 -2.40
CA PHE A 71 -14.43 2.13 -2.68
C PHE A 71 -14.50 2.43 -4.17
N HIS A 72 -14.73 3.69 -4.50
CA HIS A 72 -14.57 4.16 -5.87
C HIS A 72 -13.09 4.47 -6.11
N ILE A 73 -12.33 3.45 -6.55
CA ILE A 73 -10.92 3.60 -6.89
C ILE A 73 -10.81 4.43 -8.16
N LYS A 74 -10.15 5.58 -8.07
CA LYS A 74 -9.98 6.50 -9.20
C LYS A 74 -8.89 6.01 -10.13
N GLU A 75 -7.72 5.72 -9.59
CA GLU A 75 -6.53 5.34 -10.31
C GLU A 75 -5.66 4.44 -9.45
N ILE A 76 -4.89 3.56 -10.08
CA ILE A 76 -3.91 2.70 -9.45
C ILE A 76 -2.55 3.01 -10.04
N ALA A 77 -1.65 3.58 -9.25
CA ALA A 77 -0.27 3.79 -9.66
C ALA A 77 0.55 2.51 -9.43
N TYR A 78 1.40 2.15 -10.38
CA TYR A 78 2.24 0.96 -10.29
C TYR A 78 3.67 1.24 -10.76
N ASP A 79 4.64 0.50 -10.21
CA ASP A 79 5.99 0.48 -10.76
C ASP A 79 5.98 -0.25 -12.11
N ARG A 80 6.45 0.44 -13.16
CA ARG A 80 6.38 -0.06 -14.54
C ARG A 80 7.19 -1.33 -14.82
N TRP A 81 8.08 -1.73 -13.90
CA TRP A 81 8.93 -2.88 -14.11
C TRP A 81 8.24 -4.19 -13.72
N GLY A 82 8.08 -5.10 -14.68
CA GLY A 82 7.64 -6.48 -14.42
C GLY A 82 6.14 -6.70 -14.17
N ALA A 83 5.28 -5.70 -14.36
CA ALA A 83 3.86 -5.79 -14.01
C ALA A 83 2.89 -5.88 -15.21
N VAL A 84 3.37 -6.14 -16.42
CA VAL A 84 2.56 -6.07 -17.66
C VAL A 84 1.28 -6.90 -17.59
N GLN A 85 1.39 -8.16 -17.15
CA GLN A 85 0.22 -9.05 -17.09
C GLN A 85 -0.80 -8.58 -16.05
N MET A 86 -0.33 -8.16 -14.88
CA MET A 86 -1.22 -7.66 -13.82
C MET A 86 -1.94 -6.38 -14.25
N VAL A 87 -1.25 -5.48 -14.97
CA VAL A 87 -1.84 -4.27 -15.54
C VAL A 87 -2.99 -4.61 -16.48
N GLN A 88 -2.76 -5.51 -17.43
CA GLN A 88 -3.79 -5.97 -18.38
C GLN A 88 -5.01 -6.57 -17.67
N ASN A 89 -4.78 -7.37 -16.63
CA ASN A 89 -5.84 -7.99 -15.87
C ASN A 89 -6.66 -6.95 -15.09
N LEU A 90 -6.01 -5.98 -14.46
CA LEU A 90 -6.68 -4.89 -13.72
C LEU A 90 -7.47 -3.96 -14.67
N GLU A 91 -6.93 -3.63 -15.84
CA GLU A 91 -7.65 -2.89 -16.87
C GLU A 91 -8.87 -3.69 -17.38
N GLY A 92 -8.73 -5.00 -17.54
CA GLY A 92 -9.83 -5.90 -17.87
C GLY A 92 -10.94 -5.94 -16.82
N LEU A 93 -10.63 -5.69 -15.56
CA LEU A 93 -11.59 -5.52 -14.45
C LEU A 93 -12.19 -4.11 -14.38
N GLY A 94 -11.78 -3.20 -15.27
CA GLY A 94 -12.33 -1.84 -15.36
C GLY A 94 -11.58 -0.79 -14.54
N PHE A 95 -10.40 -1.10 -14.01
CA PHE A 95 -9.56 -0.13 -13.28
C PHE A 95 -8.72 0.71 -14.23
N THR A 96 -8.50 1.95 -13.86
CA THR A 96 -7.51 2.84 -14.51
C THR A 96 -6.16 2.64 -13.84
N VAL A 97 -5.17 2.17 -14.60
CA VAL A 97 -3.84 1.82 -14.10
C VAL A 97 -2.80 2.73 -14.75
N ILE A 98 -1.97 3.40 -13.94
CA ILE A 98 -1.02 4.43 -14.40
C ILE A 98 0.40 4.02 -14.02
N PRO A 99 1.34 3.97 -15.00
CA PRO A 99 2.74 3.71 -14.69
C PRO A 99 3.36 4.88 -13.94
N PHE A 100 4.07 4.58 -12.85
CA PHE A 100 4.76 5.57 -12.04
C PHE A 100 6.26 5.28 -12.01
N GLY A 101 7.08 6.27 -12.40
CA GLY A 101 8.53 6.15 -12.40
C GLY A 101 9.11 6.28 -10.99
N GLN A 102 10.20 5.56 -10.72
CA GLN A 102 10.90 5.59 -9.42
C GLN A 102 12.11 6.54 -9.41
N GLY A 103 12.35 7.26 -10.52
CA GLY A 103 13.45 8.21 -10.64
C GLY A 103 13.16 9.57 -9.98
N PHE A 104 14.18 10.40 -9.86
CA PHE A 104 14.08 11.74 -9.25
C PHE A 104 12.99 12.62 -9.86
N ARG A 105 12.81 12.54 -11.17
CA ARG A 105 11.81 13.32 -11.89
C ARG A 105 10.39 13.05 -11.39
N ASP A 106 10.06 11.77 -11.23
CA ASP A 106 8.71 11.33 -10.87
C ASP A 106 8.49 11.34 -9.36
N MET A 107 9.53 10.99 -8.57
CA MET A 107 9.43 10.88 -7.11
C MET A 107 9.60 12.21 -6.37
N SER A 108 10.28 13.20 -6.95
CA SER A 108 10.57 14.46 -6.25
C SER A 108 9.31 15.26 -5.89
N PRO A 109 8.35 15.51 -6.80
CA PRO A 109 7.15 16.26 -6.47
C PRO A 109 6.31 15.61 -5.35
N PRO A 110 5.94 14.32 -5.43
CA PRO A 110 5.15 13.67 -4.38
C PRO A 110 5.91 13.57 -3.05
N SER A 111 7.23 13.39 -3.08
CA SER A 111 8.04 13.37 -1.85
C SER A 111 8.04 14.72 -1.13
N LYS A 112 8.11 15.82 -1.88
CA LYS A 112 8.02 17.17 -1.31
C LYS A 112 6.64 17.45 -0.73
N GLU A 113 5.57 17.05 -1.43
CA GLU A 113 4.21 17.22 -0.95
C GLU A 113 3.95 16.37 0.30
N PHE A 114 4.41 15.11 0.32
CA PHE A 114 4.34 14.25 1.49
C PHE A 114 5.05 14.88 2.70
N TYR A 115 6.26 15.41 2.50
CA TYR A 115 7.03 16.07 3.57
C TYR A 115 6.30 17.32 4.10
N LYS A 116 5.72 18.13 3.22
CA LYS A 116 4.90 19.28 3.60
C LYS A 116 3.70 18.87 4.45
N LEU A 117 2.92 17.88 3.98
CA LEU A 117 1.76 17.35 4.72
C LEU A 117 2.15 16.81 6.09
N LEU A 118 3.33 16.18 6.20
CA LEU A 118 3.87 15.68 7.47
C LEU A 118 4.16 16.84 8.44
N LEU A 119 4.83 17.90 7.96
CA LEU A 119 5.13 19.08 8.77
C LEU A 119 3.86 19.84 9.22
N GLU A 120 2.84 19.86 8.40
CA GLU A 120 1.55 20.47 8.70
C GLU A 120 0.65 19.61 9.61
N GLY A 121 1.06 18.37 9.91
CA GLY A 121 0.26 17.44 10.71
C GLY A 121 -0.98 16.89 9.98
N ASN A 122 -1.02 16.97 8.65
CA ASN A 122 -2.15 16.57 7.82
C ASN A 122 -2.09 15.09 7.36
N ILE A 123 -1.32 14.25 8.07
CA ILE A 123 -1.20 12.81 7.78
C ILE A 123 -1.70 12.00 8.95
N GLN A 124 -2.64 11.09 8.67
CA GLN A 124 -3.11 10.09 9.62
C GLN A 124 -2.72 8.69 9.11
N HIS A 125 -1.86 8.00 9.85
CA HIS A 125 -1.35 6.67 9.45
C HIS A 125 -1.81 5.55 10.40
N GLY A 126 -2.68 5.83 11.35
CA GLY A 126 -3.26 4.84 12.26
C GLY A 126 -2.27 4.12 13.19
N GLY A 127 -1.03 4.60 13.28
CA GLY A 127 0.02 3.95 14.09
C GLY A 127 0.55 2.63 13.52
N ASN A 128 0.33 2.35 12.22
CA ASN A 128 0.78 1.11 11.59
C ASN A 128 2.30 0.90 11.79
N PRO A 129 2.74 -0.22 12.42
CA PRO A 129 4.14 -0.44 12.76
C PRO A 129 5.02 -0.68 11.53
N ILE A 130 4.47 -1.22 10.45
CA ILE A 130 5.21 -1.44 9.20
C ILE A 130 5.52 -0.11 8.52
N LEU A 131 4.53 0.78 8.40
CA LEU A 131 4.76 2.14 7.88
C LEU A 131 5.78 2.91 8.70
N ARG A 132 5.71 2.79 10.03
CA ARG A 132 6.68 3.42 10.94
C ARG A 132 8.08 2.90 10.72
N TRP A 133 8.23 1.58 10.56
CA TRP A 133 9.52 0.96 10.27
C TRP A 133 10.07 1.41 8.90
N MET A 134 9.23 1.41 7.86
CA MET A 134 9.61 1.86 6.52
C MET A 134 10.04 3.33 6.50
N ALA A 135 9.39 4.20 7.26
CA ALA A 135 9.77 5.61 7.36
C ALA A 135 11.09 5.86 8.12
N GLY A 136 11.55 4.89 8.90
CA GLY A 136 12.80 4.95 9.66
C GLY A 136 14.03 4.37 8.95
N ASN A 137 13.86 3.84 7.75
CA ASN A 137 14.95 3.20 6.96
C ASN A 137 15.48 4.10 5.86
#